data_ae2b341d537902734e5c8175b82d59b0
#
_entry.id   ae2b341d537902734e5c8175b82d59b0
#
_cell.length_a   1.000
_cell.length_b   1.000
_cell.length_c   1.000
_cell.angle_alpha   90.00
_cell.angle_beta   90.00
_cell.angle_gamma   90.00
#
_symmetry.space_group_name_H-M   'P 1'
#
loop_
_entity.id
_entity.type
_entity.pdbx_description
1 polymer ?
#
loop_
_entity_poly.entity_id
_entity_poly.type
_entity_poly.pdbx_seq_one_letter_code
_entity_poly.pdbx_strand_id
1 'polypeptide(L)'
;NKKQPIYKDAKAPIEERVNDLVSRMTLEEKVQQLNQYTLGRNNNENNRGEEVKKIPATLGSLIYFDEDANLRNEAQRKAMEESRLGIPILFGYDVIHGFRTIYPISLGQACSWNPQLVEQACAVAAQEARMSGVDWTFSPMIDVARDGRWGRVAEGYGEDPYTNAVFGVASIKGYQGEDMSDSKRVAACLKHYIGYGASEAGRDYVYTEISNQTLWDTYIPPYEAGVKAGAATLMSSFNDISGTPG
;
A
#
# COMPACT_ATOMS: atom_id res chain seq x y z
N ASN A 1 21.83 -34.68 5.95
CA ASN A 1 20.54 -34.02 5.73
C ASN A 1 20.49 -32.72 6.56
N LYS A 2 20.82 -31.55 5.97
CA LYS A 2 20.56 -30.28 6.64
C LYS A 2 19.03 -30.08 6.71
N LYS A 3 18.50 -30.02 7.92
CA LYS A 3 17.07 -29.75 8.15
C LYS A 3 16.72 -28.42 7.48
N GLN A 4 15.64 -28.39 6.70
CA GLN A 4 15.17 -27.16 6.04
C GLN A 4 14.93 -26.07 7.09
N PRO A 5 15.34 -24.81 6.86
CA PRO A 5 15.06 -23.72 7.78
C PRO A 5 13.56 -23.54 8.02
N ILE A 6 13.17 -23.15 9.24
CA ILE A 6 11.76 -23.01 9.62
C ILE A 6 11.06 -21.96 8.75
N TYR A 7 11.74 -20.87 8.40
CA TYR A 7 11.13 -19.81 7.57
C TYR A 7 10.70 -20.28 6.17
N LYS A 8 11.29 -21.38 5.67
CA LYS A 8 10.93 -21.99 4.39
C LYS A 8 9.80 -23.03 4.50
N ASP A 9 9.41 -23.40 5.70
CA ASP A 9 8.28 -24.31 5.92
C ASP A 9 6.96 -23.54 5.92
N ALA A 10 6.19 -23.63 4.84
CA ALA A 10 4.90 -22.95 4.71
C ALA A 10 3.85 -23.41 5.75
N LYS A 11 4.06 -24.56 6.41
CA LYS A 11 3.14 -25.09 7.43
C LYS A 11 3.47 -24.61 8.85
N ALA A 12 4.67 -24.09 9.06
CA ALA A 12 5.07 -23.53 10.36
C ALA A 12 4.30 -22.23 10.64
N PRO A 13 4.02 -21.91 11.92
CA PRO A 13 3.39 -20.65 12.31
C PRO A 13 4.17 -19.43 11.81
N ILE A 14 3.47 -18.40 11.38
CA ILE A 14 4.07 -17.19 10.78
C ILE A 14 5.11 -16.57 11.74
N GLU A 15 4.80 -16.45 13.02
CA GLU A 15 5.72 -15.89 14.03
C GLU A 15 7.04 -16.69 14.14
N GLU A 16 6.96 -18.02 14.12
CA GLU A 16 8.16 -18.85 14.15
C GLU A 16 9.00 -18.68 12.87
N ARG A 17 8.34 -18.57 11.73
CA ARG A 17 9.01 -18.33 10.44
C ARG A 17 9.69 -16.98 10.40
N VAL A 18 9.01 -15.93 10.87
CA VAL A 18 9.57 -14.56 10.94
C VAL A 18 10.76 -14.52 11.89
N ASN A 19 10.64 -15.08 13.09
CA ASN A 19 11.73 -15.10 14.07
C ASN A 19 12.95 -15.88 13.55
N ASP A 20 12.75 -17.05 12.93
CA ASP A 20 13.85 -17.80 12.32
C ASP A 20 14.52 -17.02 11.19
N LEU A 21 13.75 -16.38 10.31
CA LEU A 21 14.26 -15.57 9.20
C LEU A 21 15.07 -14.39 9.72
N VAL A 22 14.51 -13.57 10.61
CA VAL A 22 15.16 -12.37 11.15
C VAL A 22 16.44 -12.71 11.90
N SER A 23 16.47 -13.85 12.62
CA SER A 23 17.69 -14.31 13.31
C SER A 23 18.84 -14.66 12.36
N ARG A 24 18.55 -15.01 11.11
CA ARG A 24 19.53 -15.36 10.07
C ARG A 24 20.01 -14.17 9.26
N MET A 25 19.25 -13.06 9.26
CA MET A 25 19.55 -11.87 8.45
C MET A 25 20.73 -11.08 9.02
N THR A 26 21.61 -10.65 8.12
CA THR A 26 22.60 -9.61 8.44
C THR A 26 21.92 -8.26 8.61
N LEU A 27 22.62 -7.28 9.19
CA LEU A 27 22.08 -5.91 9.29
C LEU A 27 21.77 -5.33 7.91
N GLU A 28 22.64 -5.56 6.94
CA GLU A 28 22.44 -5.09 5.56
C GLU A 28 21.19 -5.70 4.93
N GLU A 29 20.97 -7.01 5.07
CA GLU A 29 19.77 -7.69 4.58
C GLU A 29 18.50 -7.13 5.26
N LYS A 30 18.54 -6.84 6.55
CA LYS A 30 17.43 -6.20 7.26
C LYS A 30 17.12 -4.80 6.71
N VAL A 31 18.14 -3.98 6.49
CA VAL A 31 17.99 -2.63 5.92
C VAL A 31 17.44 -2.70 4.50
N GLN A 32 17.89 -3.63 3.68
CA GLN A 32 17.38 -3.81 2.32
C GLN A 32 15.90 -4.24 2.29
N GLN A 33 15.44 -5.02 3.27
CA GLN A 33 14.02 -5.37 3.37
C GLN A 33 13.11 -4.16 3.67
N LEU A 34 13.66 -3.08 4.23
CA LEU A 34 12.94 -1.83 4.49
C LEU A 34 12.95 -0.89 3.27
N ASN A 35 13.72 -1.19 2.24
CA ASN A 35 13.80 -0.36 1.03
C ASN A 35 12.70 -0.70 0.04
N GLN A 36 12.19 0.34 -0.60
CA GLN A 36 11.27 0.26 -1.73
C GLN A 36 11.85 1.03 -2.92
N TYR A 37 12.02 0.34 -4.04
CA TYR A 37 12.47 0.94 -5.29
C TYR A 37 11.30 1.12 -6.25
N THR A 38 11.52 1.87 -7.33
CA THR A 38 10.56 2.04 -8.42
C THR A 38 11.14 1.52 -9.72
N LEU A 39 10.32 0.88 -10.54
CA LEU A 39 10.69 0.36 -11.84
C LEU A 39 9.61 0.69 -12.88
N GLY A 40 10.00 0.95 -14.12
CA GLY A 40 9.06 1.17 -15.23
C GLY A 40 8.45 2.57 -15.30
N ARG A 41 8.90 3.51 -14.47
CA ARG A 41 8.41 4.91 -14.50
C ARG A 41 8.91 5.70 -15.72
N ASN A 42 10.06 5.31 -16.26
CA ASN A 42 10.61 5.92 -17.46
C ASN A 42 10.20 5.09 -18.69
N ASN A 43 9.38 5.66 -19.57
CA ASN A 43 8.86 5.03 -20.79
C ASN A 43 9.91 4.67 -21.86
N ASN A 44 11.16 4.52 -21.49
CA ASN A 44 12.22 4.13 -22.41
C ASN A 44 12.30 2.60 -22.48
N GLU A 45 11.54 2.01 -23.40
CA GLU A 45 11.42 0.55 -23.60
C GLU A 45 12.76 -0.16 -23.74
N ASN A 46 13.76 0.54 -24.27
CA ASN A 46 15.09 -0.01 -24.51
C ASN A 46 15.94 -0.25 -23.23
N ASN A 47 15.53 0.28 -22.08
CA ASN A 47 16.30 0.22 -20.83
C ASN A 47 15.68 -0.65 -19.72
N ARG A 48 14.47 -1.20 -19.93
CA ARG A 48 13.72 -1.89 -18.88
C ARG A 48 14.46 -3.11 -18.30
N GLY A 49 15.05 -3.93 -19.16
CA GLY A 49 15.84 -5.09 -18.71
C GLY A 49 17.11 -4.70 -17.96
N GLU A 50 17.73 -3.59 -18.30
CA GLU A 50 18.90 -3.07 -17.58
C GLU A 50 18.54 -2.50 -16.20
N GLU A 51 17.34 -1.93 -16.06
CA GLU A 51 16.84 -1.46 -14.77
C GLU A 51 16.61 -2.63 -13.80
N VAL A 52 16.03 -3.75 -14.25
CA VAL A 52 15.84 -4.96 -13.43
C VAL A 52 17.17 -5.51 -12.92
N LYS A 53 18.21 -5.48 -13.74
CA LYS A 53 19.55 -5.93 -13.34
C LYS A 53 20.15 -5.13 -12.18
N LYS A 54 19.79 -3.85 -12.06
CA LYS A 54 20.27 -2.95 -10.99
C LYS A 54 19.55 -3.13 -9.66
N ILE A 55 18.42 -3.84 -9.63
CA ILE A 55 17.67 -4.08 -8.40
C ILE A 55 18.48 -5.02 -7.51
N PRO A 56 18.71 -4.67 -6.22
CA PRO A 56 19.33 -5.58 -5.28
C PRO A 56 18.51 -6.86 -5.10
N ALA A 57 19.15 -8.04 -5.11
CA ALA A 57 18.46 -9.30 -4.87
C ALA A 57 17.83 -9.41 -3.46
N THR A 58 18.23 -8.54 -2.53
CA THR A 58 17.75 -8.49 -1.15
C THR A 58 16.68 -7.42 -0.91
N LEU A 59 16.18 -6.76 -1.99
CA LEU A 59 15.18 -5.69 -1.90
C LEU A 59 13.87 -6.19 -1.30
N GLY A 60 13.28 -5.41 -0.38
CA GLY A 60 12.01 -5.76 0.28
C GLY A 60 10.78 -5.54 -0.58
N SER A 61 10.69 -4.40 -1.27
CA SER A 61 9.53 -4.06 -2.09
C SER A 61 9.88 -3.24 -3.32
N LEU A 62 9.00 -3.32 -4.33
CA LEU A 62 9.16 -2.65 -5.61
C LEU A 62 7.82 -2.06 -6.08
N ILE A 63 7.81 -0.77 -6.37
CA ILE A 63 6.70 -0.16 -7.11
C ILE A 63 6.97 -0.41 -8.60
N TYR A 64 6.11 -1.20 -9.22
CA TYR A 64 6.29 -1.63 -10.59
C TYR A 64 5.22 -1.03 -11.50
N PHE A 65 5.60 -0.07 -12.32
CA PHE A 65 4.70 0.68 -13.21
C PHE A 65 4.52 0.04 -14.58
N ASP A 66 5.21 -1.07 -14.86
CA ASP A 66 5.13 -1.77 -16.12
C ASP A 66 4.19 -2.99 -16.04
N GLU A 67 3.52 -3.32 -17.13
CA GLU A 67 2.63 -4.49 -17.22
C GLU A 67 3.37 -5.76 -17.70
N ASP A 68 4.67 -5.67 -18.02
CA ASP A 68 5.44 -6.83 -18.50
C ASP A 68 5.68 -7.84 -17.37
N ALA A 69 4.95 -8.94 -17.44
CA ALA A 69 5.06 -10.04 -16.49
C ALA A 69 6.45 -10.70 -16.52
N ASN A 70 7.17 -10.69 -17.64
CA ASN A 70 8.50 -11.29 -17.74
C ASN A 70 9.52 -10.52 -16.91
N LEU A 71 9.50 -9.18 -17.00
CA LEU A 71 10.40 -8.35 -16.19
C LEU A 71 10.10 -8.48 -14.70
N ARG A 72 8.82 -8.55 -14.33
CA ARG A 72 8.41 -8.79 -12.94
C ARG A 72 8.91 -10.16 -12.44
N ASN A 73 8.71 -11.20 -13.25
CA ASN A 73 9.19 -12.55 -12.94
C ASN A 73 10.72 -12.61 -12.86
N GLU A 74 11.44 -11.85 -13.70
CA GLU A 74 12.89 -11.75 -13.65
C GLU A 74 13.38 -11.13 -12.33
N ALA A 75 12.77 -10.02 -11.89
CA ALA A 75 13.06 -9.41 -10.60
C ALA A 75 12.81 -10.37 -9.44
N GLN A 76 11.67 -11.09 -9.48
CA GLN A 76 11.33 -12.07 -8.45
C GLN A 76 12.28 -13.26 -8.44
N ARG A 77 12.62 -13.80 -9.62
CA ARG A 77 13.59 -14.90 -9.75
C ARG A 77 14.95 -14.49 -9.19
N LYS A 78 15.42 -13.28 -9.51
CA LYS A 78 16.67 -12.73 -8.96
C LYS A 78 16.64 -12.71 -7.42
N ALA A 79 15.56 -12.22 -6.81
CA ALA A 79 15.42 -12.20 -5.36
C ALA A 79 15.43 -13.61 -4.76
N MET A 80 14.76 -14.56 -5.38
CA MET A 80 14.63 -15.93 -4.88
C MET A 80 15.90 -16.78 -5.07
N GLU A 81 16.62 -16.61 -6.17
CA GLU A 81 17.72 -17.49 -6.57
C GLU A 81 19.10 -16.89 -6.30
N GLU A 82 19.26 -15.56 -6.40
CA GLU A 82 20.55 -14.89 -6.26
C GLU A 82 20.81 -14.34 -4.86
N SER A 83 19.75 -14.19 -4.02
CA SER A 83 19.95 -13.81 -2.62
C SER A 83 20.20 -15.03 -1.72
N ARG A 84 20.96 -14.81 -0.66
CA ARG A 84 21.32 -15.87 0.30
C ARG A 84 20.12 -16.51 1.00
N LEU A 85 19.08 -15.72 1.28
CA LEU A 85 17.90 -16.16 2.02
C LEU A 85 16.71 -16.50 1.12
N GLY A 86 16.71 -16.01 -0.13
CA GLY A 86 15.64 -16.27 -1.09
C GLY A 86 14.30 -15.64 -0.66
N ILE A 87 14.33 -14.38 -0.19
CA ILE A 87 13.12 -13.66 0.22
C ILE A 87 12.49 -13.03 -1.02
N PRO A 88 11.22 -13.29 -1.32
CA PRO A 88 10.54 -12.68 -2.46
C PRO A 88 10.32 -11.17 -2.26
N ILE A 89 10.31 -10.43 -3.36
CA ILE A 89 9.97 -9.00 -3.39
C ILE A 89 8.44 -8.85 -3.27
N LEU A 90 7.98 -7.86 -2.50
CA LEU A 90 6.58 -7.41 -2.52
C LEU A 90 6.40 -6.39 -3.65
N PHE A 91 5.49 -6.66 -4.57
CA PHE A 91 5.15 -5.72 -5.64
C PHE A 91 3.99 -4.82 -5.23
N GLY A 92 4.26 -3.51 -5.17
CA GLY A 92 3.28 -2.49 -4.82
C GLY A 92 2.80 -1.70 -6.05
N TYR A 93 1.53 -1.26 -6.01
CA TYR A 93 0.95 -0.38 -7.02
C TYR A 93 -0.23 0.42 -6.45
N ASP A 94 -0.50 1.61 -7.01
CA ASP A 94 -1.70 2.36 -6.67
C ASP A 94 -2.91 1.83 -7.43
N VAL A 95 -3.83 1.17 -6.71
CA VAL A 95 -5.10 0.65 -7.26
C VAL A 95 -6.26 1.42 -6.63
N ILE A 96 -6.22 2.75 -6.74
CA ILE A 96 -7.06 3.63 -5.90
C ILE A 96 -8.54 3.66 -6.31
N HIS A 97 -8.84 3.55 -7.61
CA HIS A 97 -10.21 3.46 -8.11
C HIS A 97 -10.34 2.49 -9.30
N GLY A 98 -9.67 1.37 -9.19
CA GLY A 98 -9.64 0.31 -10.19
C GLY A 98 -8.23 -0.01 -10.68
N PHE A 99 -8.09 -1.09 -11.44
CA PHE A 99 -6.82 -1.50 -12.05
C PHE A 99 -6.97 -1.58 -13.56
N ARG A 100 -7.58 -2.63 -14.12
CA ARG A 100 -7.96 -2.71 -15.54
C ARG A 100 -9.34 -2.11 -15.76
N THR A 101 -10.29 -2.47 -14.91
CA THR A 101 -11.60 -1.83 -14.86
C THR A 101 -11.49 -0.55 -14.02
N ILE A 102 -11.76 0.59 -14.65
CA ILE A 102 -11.71 1.91 -14.00
C ILE A 102 -13.10 2.26 -13.46
N TYR A 103 -13.15 2.50 -12.16
CA TYR A 103 -14.33 2.98 -11.45
C TYR A 103 -14.29 4.51 -11.30
N PRO A 104 -15.39 5.16 -10.87
CA PRO A 104 -15.35 6.57 -10.49
C PRO A 104 -14.26 6.83 -9.46
N ILE A 105 -13.70 8.05 -9.45
CA ILE A 105 -12.76 8.49 -8.40
C ILE A 105 -13.40 8.32 -7.03
N SER A 106 -12.59 8.19 -5.98
CA SER A 106 -13.08 7.90 -4.62
C SER A 106 -14.12 8.91 -4.13
N LEU A 107 -13.94 10.20 -4.43
CA LEU A 107 -14.93 11.23 -4.12
C LEU A 107 -16.27 10.97 -4.82
N GLY A 108 -16.24 10.54 -6.09
CA GLY A 108 -17.44 10.15 -6.84
C GLY A 108 -18.08 8.88 -6.28
N GLN A 109 -17.28 7.92 -5.84
CA GLN A 109 -17.77 6.71 -5.16
C GLN A 109 -18.49 7.05 -3.85
N ALA A 110 -17.97 8.00 -3.06
CA ALA A 110 -18.60 8.48 -1.83
C ALA A 110 -19.99 9.07 -2.10
N CYS A 111 -20.19 9.75 -3.24
CA CYS A 111 -21.50 10.29 -3.64
C CYS A 111 -22.58 9.22 -3.88
N SER A 112 -22.22 7.94 -3.98
CA SER A 112 -23.17 6.84 -4.09
C SER A 112 -23.91 6.57 -2.78
N TRP A 113 -23.35 6.99 -1.64
CA TRP A 113 -23.81 6.65 -0.28
C TRP A 113 -23.97 5.13 -0.06
N ASN A 114 -23.23 4.33 -0.82
CA ASN A 114 -23.31 2.87 -0.79
C ASN A 114 -21.92 2.23 -0.62
N PRO A 115 -21.47 2.03 0.62
CA PRO A 115 -20.17 1.40 0.90
C PRO A 115 -20.02 -0.01 0.32
N GLN A 116 -21.14 -0.77 0.21
CA GLN A 116 -21.12 -2.13 -0.33
C GLN A 116 -20.73 -2.15 -1.81
N LEU A 117 -21.13 -1.14 -2.60
CA LEU A 117 -20.66 -1.02 -3.99
C LEU A 117 -19.16 -0.76 -4.06
N VAL A 118 -18.62 0.05 -3.14
CA VAL A 118 -17.19 0.33 -3.08
C VAL A 118 -16.42 -0.92 -2.69
N GLU A 119 -16.90 -1.69 -1.71
CA GLU A 119 -16.32 -2.97 -1.34
C GLU A 119 -16.25 -3.92 -2.55
N GLN A 120 -17.34 -4.04 -3.32
CA GLN A 120 -17.39 -4.88 -4.52
C GLN A 120 -16.42 -4.39 -5.60
N ALA A 121 -16.37 -3.08 -5.85
CA ALA A 121 -15.44 -2.49 -6.81
C ALA A 121 -13.98 -2.75 -6.42
N CYS A 122 -13.64 -2.57 -5.15
CA CYS A 122 -12.30 -2.86 -4.63
C CYS A 122 -11.96 -4.36 -4.72
N ALA A 123 -12.95 -5.25 -4.53
CA ALA A 123 -12.75 -6.70 -4.67
C ALA A 123 -12.41 -7.09 -6.12
N VAL A 124 -13.08 -6.50 -7.11
CA VAL A 124 -12.75 -6.71 -8.52
C VAL A 124 -11.38 -6.14 -8.84
N ALA A 125 -11.09 -4.92 -8.41
CA ALA A 125 -9.79 -4.27 -8.61
C ALA A 125 -8.65 -5.08 -7.98
N ALA A 126 -8.85 -5.62 -6.77
CA ALA A 126 -7.90 -6.51 -6.10
C ALA A 126 -7.61 -7.77 -6.93
N GLN A 127 -8.65 -8.43 -7.45
CA GLN A 127 -8.49 -9.62 -8.27
C GLN A 127 -7.71 -9.31 -9.55
N GLU A 128 -8.05 -8.23 -10.26
CA GLU A 128 -7.33 -7.81 -11.46
C GLU A 128 -5.86 -7.49 -11.17
N ALA A 129 -5.60 -6.75 -10.11
CA ALA A 129 -4.25 -6.38 -9.68
C ALA A 129 -3.44 -7.62 -9.27
N ARG A 130 -4.02 -8.51 -8.45
CA ARG A 130 -3.35 -9.74 -8.00
C ARG A 130 -2.98 -10.66 -9.16
N MET A 131 -3.88 -10.84 -10.11
CA MET A 131 -3.62 -11.63 -11.32
C MET A 131 -2.55 -11.01 -12.22
N SER A 132 -2.30 -9.71 -12.08
CA SER A 132 -1.20 -9.00 -12.75
C SER A 132 0.08 -8.95 -11.91
N GLY A 133 0.11 -9.64 -10.74
CA GLY A 133 1.28 -9.78 -9.88
C GLY A 133 1.47 -8.65 -8.86
N VAL A 134 0.44 -7.86 -8.57
CA VAL A 134 0.45 -6.89 -7.46
C VAL A 134 0.13 -7.62 -6.16
N ASP A 135 0.95 -7.41 -5.13
CA ASP A 135 0.77 -7.98 -3.79
C ASP A 135 0.17 -6.96 -2.81
N TRP A 136 0.44 -5.69 -3.05
CA TRP A 136 0.19 -4.59 -2.13
C TRP A 136 -0.31 -3.36 -2.87
N THR A 137 -1.48 -2.83 -2.48
CA THR A 137 -1.99 -1.57 -3.02
C THR A 137 -1.78 -0.42 -2.04
N PHE A 138 -1.44 0.77 -2.56
CA PHE A 138 -1.34 2.01 -1.76
C PHE A 138 -2.70 2.70 -1.67
N SER A 139 -3.71 1.96 -1.22
CA SER A 139 -5.12 2.35 -1.14
C SER A 139 -5.79 1.61 0.02
N PRO A 140 -6.82 2.20 0.66
CA PRO A 140 -7.50 3.44 0.36
C PRO A 140 -6.81 4.70 0.89
N MET A 141 -7.04 5.84 0.23
CA MET A 141 -6.76 7.15 0.78
C MET A 141 -7.95 7.62 1.60
N ILE A 142 -7.73 7.85 2.89
CA ILE A 142 -8.75 8.24 3.86
C ILE A 142 -8.44 9.59 4.53
N ASP A 143 -7.66 10.42 3.85
CA ASP A 143 -7.38 11.79 4.28
C ASP A 143 -8.68 12.61 4.27
N VAL A 144 -9.04 13.17 5.42
CA VAL A 144 -10.16 14.09 5.53
C VAL A 144 -9.76 15.41 4.87
N ALA A 145 -10.42 15.78 3.78
CA ALA A 145 -10.11 16.98 3.03
C ALA A 145 -10.68 18.23 3.71
N ARG A 146 -9.82 19.14 4.18
CA ARG A 146 -10.24 20.40 4.81
C ARG A 146 -10.55 21.49 3.79
N ASP A 147 -9.78 21.55 2.71
CA ASP A 147 -9.86 22.62 1.71
C ASP A 147 -10.07 22.03 0.32
N GLY A 148 -11.16 22.43 -0.34
CA GLY A 148 -11.52 21.93 -1.68
C GLY A 148 -10.52 22.32 -2.79
N ARG A 149 -9.58 23.23 -2.52
CA ARG A 149 -8.49 23.58 -3.45
C ARG A 149 -7.36 22.57 -3.45
N TRP A 150 -7.30 21.68 -2.45
CA TRP A 150 -6.28 20.65 -2.39
C TRP A 150 -6.43 19.68 -3.57
N GLY A 151 -5.36 19.54 -4.38
CA GLY A 151 -5.41 18.77 -5.63
C GLY A 151 -5.72 17.28 -5.45
N ARG A 152 -5.56 16.73 -4.24
CA ARG A 152 -5.79 15.32 -3.93
C ARG A 152 -7.16 15.02 -3.32
N VAL A 153 -8.06 16.00 -3.24
CA VAL A 153 -9.45 15.78 -2.80
C VAL A 153 -10.12 14.64 -3.56
N ALA A 154 -9.80 14.50 -4.84
CA ALA A 154 -10.36 13.47 -5.73
C ALA A 154 -10.04 12.02 -5.30
N GLU A 155 -8.94 11.82 -4.56
CA GLU A 155 -8.48 10.49 -4.14
C GLU A 155 -9.18 9.97 -2.88
N GLY A 156 -9.72 10.86 -2.03
CA GLY A 156 -10.38 10.55 -0.77
C GLY A 156 -11.91 10.55 -0.87
N TYR A 157 -12.55 10.33 0.26
CA TYR A 157 -14.02 10.24 0.37
C TYR A 157 -14.67 11.52 0.88
N GLY A 158 -13.94 12.64 0.86
CA GLY A 158 -14.48 13.98 1.16
C GLY A 158 -14.03 14.56 2.50
N GLU A 159 -14.82 15.47 3.02
CA GLU A 159 -14.49 16.32 4.17
C GLU A 159 -15.00 15.78 5.52
N ASP A 160 -15.78 14.72 5.50
CA ASP A 160 -16.38 14.14 6.70
C ASP A 160 -15.58 12.93 7.21
N PRO A 161 -15.16 12.91 8.49
CA PRO A 161 -14.40 11.80 9.04
C PRO A 161 -15.17 10.48 9.10
N TYR A 162 -16.48 10.53 9.34
CA TYR A 162 -17.30 9.31 9.35
C TYR A 162 -17.40 8.69 7.96
N THR A 163 -17.62 9.49 6.94
CA THR A 163 -17.66 9.03 5.55
C THR A 163 -16.32 8.39 5.15
N ASN A 164 -15.20 9.04 5.45
CA ASN A 164 -13.86 8.47 5.20
C ASN A 164 -13.66 7.15 5.97
N ALA A 165 -14.13 7.03 7.21
CA ALA A 165 -14.05 5.80 7.97
C ALA A 165 -14.87 4.67 7.33
N VAL A 166 -16.13 4.91 7.00
CA VAL A 166 -17.04 3.88 6.46
C VAL A 166 -16.59 3.38 5.09
N PHE A 167 -16.26 4.29 4.16
CA PHE A 167 -15.80 3.92 2.84
C PHE A 167 -14.37 3.36 2.85
N GLY A 168 -13.51 3.83 3.76
CA GLY A 168 -12.19 3.27 3.99
C GLY A 168 -12.26 1.81 4.45
N VAL A 169 -13.13 1.50 5.42
CA VAL A 169 -13.37 0.11 5.88
C VAL A 169 -13.90 -0.77 4.76
N ALA A 170 -14.86 -0.27 3.96
CA ALA A 170 -15.38 -1.00 2.81
C ALA A 170 -14.28 -1.33 1.79
N SER A 171 -13.40 -0.36 1.52
CA SER A 171 -12.27 -0.55 0.60
C SER A 171 -11.28 -1.60 1.11
N ILE A 172 -10.93 -1.56 2.42
CA ILE A 172 -10.05 -2.56 3.03
C ILE A 172 -10.64 -3.97 2.87
N LYS A 173 -11.93 -4.12 3.21
CA LYS A 173 -12.62 -5.40 3.05
C LYS A 173 -12.63 -5.89 1.60
N GLY A 174 -12.84 -4.98 0.66
CA GLY A 174 -12.80 -5.28 -0.76
C GLY A 174 -11.41 -5.74 -1.20
N TYR A 175 -10.35 -5.02 -0.86
CA TYR A 175 -8.99 -5.38 -1.25
C TYR A 175 -8.48 -6.65 -0.58
N GLN A 176 -8.68 -6.81 0.73
CA GLN A 176 -8.11 -7.88 1.52
C GLN A 176 -9.01 -9.12 1.64
N GLY A 177 -10.35 -8.94 1.53
CA GLY A 177 -11.31 -10.01 1.82
C GLY A 177 -11.23 -10.47 3.27
N GLU A 178 -11.75 -11.67 3.52
CA GLU A 178 -11.69 -12.32 4.83
C GLU A 178 -10.32 -12.98 5.10
N ASP A 179 -9.59 -13.33 4.03
CA ASP A 179 -8.29 -13.98 4.10
C ASP A 179 -7.37 -13.47 2.99
N MET A 180 -6.28 -12.80 3.38
CA MET A 180 -5.29 -12.29 2.45
C MET A 180 -4.46 -13.38 1.76
N SER A 181 -4.53 -14.65 2.21
CA SER A 181 -3.92 -15.76 1.50
C SER A 181 -4.67 -16.15 0.23
N ASP A 182 -5.90 -15.64 0.04
CA ASP A 182 -6.66 -15.81 -1.20
C ASP A 182 -5.91 -15.16 -2.36
N SER A 183 -5.70 -15.93 -3.42
CA SER A 183 -5.01 -15.53 -4.65
C SER A 183 -5.72 -14.40 -5.44
N LYS A 184 -6.84 -13.91 -4.97
CA LYS A 184 -7.62 -12.80 -5.55
C LYS A 184 -7.52 -11.52 -4.71
N ARG A 185 -6.70 -11.51 -3.65
CA ARG A 185 -6.64 -10.40 -2.70
C ARG A 185 -5.26 -9.77 -2.68
N VAL A 186 -5.22 -8.50 -2.28
CA VAL A 186 -4.00 -7.70 -2.12
C VAL A 186 -4.02 -7.04 -0.74
N ALA A 187 -2.83 -6.81 -0.18
CA ALA A 187 -2.71 -6.03 1.05
C ALA A 187 -3.12 -4.58 0.81
N ALA A 188 -3.95 -4.02 1.68
CA ALA A 188 -4.35 -2.62 1.66
C ALA A 188 -3.38 -1.73 2.44
N CYS A 189 -3.36 -0.44 2.12
CA CYS A 189 -2.55 0.57 2.79
C CYS A 189 -3.38 1.81 3.06
N LEU A 190 -3.60 2.10 4.34
CA LEU A 190 -4.21 3.37 4.75
C LEU A 190 -3.24 4.51 4.51
N LYS A 191 -3.68 5.58 3.85
CA LYS A 191 -2.81 6.73 3.58
C LYS A 191 -3.58 8.05 3.66
N HIS A 192 -2.92 9.14 3.99
CA HIS A 192 -1.53 9.28 4.46
C HIS A 192 -1.56 9.70 5.93
N TYR A 193 -1.01 8.90 6.80
CA TYR A 193 -1.08 9.13 8.24
C TYR A 193 -0.06 10.19 8.65
N ILE A 194 -0.47 11.39 9.08
CA ILE A 194 -1.81 11.83 9.38
C ILE A 194 -1.97 13.32 9.08
N GLY A 195 -3.22 13.75 8.84
CA GLY A 195 -3.54 15.18 8.70
C GLY A 195 -3.18 15.79 7.35
N TYR A 196 -2.79 15.01 6.35
CA TYR A 196 -2.34 15.50 5.05
C TYR A 196 -3.42 16.29 4.31
N GLY A 197 -4.70 15.93 4.47
CA GLY A 197 -5.83 16.67 3.90
C GLY A 197 -6.10 18.04 4.53
N ALA A 198 -5.39 18.38 5.62
CA ALA A 198 -5.47 19.67 6.30
C ALA A 198 -4.41 20.69 5.84
N SER A 199 -3.73 20.43 4.75
CA SER A 199 -2.64 21.29 4.22
C SER A 199 -3.07 22.75 4.10
N GLU A 200 -2.22 23.66 4.56
CA GLU A 200 -2.51 25.10 4.59
C GLU A 200 -2.81 25.65 3.19
N ALA A 201 -3.94 26.35 3.08
CA ALA A 201 -4.45 26.93 1.84
C ALA A 201 -4.68 25.91 0.71
N GLY A 202 -4.85 24.62 1.03
CA GLY A 202 -5.01 23.54 0.05
C GLY A 202 -3.76 23.26 -0.79
N ARG A 203 -2.61 23.76 -0.40
CA ARG A 203 -1.35 23.51 -1.13
C ARG A 203 -0.78 22.15 -0.76
N ASP A 204 -0.28 21.44 -1.77
CA ASP A 204 0.31 20.13 -1.55
C ASP A 204 1.72 20.24 -0.95
N TYR A 205 2.14 19.24 -0.17
CA TYR A 205 3.46 19.15 0.48
C TYR A 205 3.81 20.31 1.42
N VAL A 206 2.82 20.98 2.00
CA VAL A 206 3.05 22.04 2.99
C VAL A 206 2.67 21.56 4.39
N TYR A 207 3.10 22.33 5.39
CA TYR A 207 2.78 22.07 6.79
C TYR A 207 1.26 22.13 7.08
N THR A 208 0.86 21.55 8.19
CA THR A 208 -0.50 21.61 8.70
C THR A 208 -0.52 22.12 10.13
N GLU A 209 -1.47 23.04 10.41
CA GLU A 209 -1.74 23.49 11.77
C GLU A 209 -3.03 22.82 12.26
N ILE A 210 -2.88 21.87 13.17
CA ILE A 210 -3.98 21.08 13.71
C ILE A 210 -3.85 21.03 15.22
N SER A 211 -4.88 21.52 15.95
CA SER A 211 -4.93 21.35 17.39
C SER A 211 -5.06 19.86 17.76
N ASN A 212 -4.59 19.48 18.95
CA ASN A 212 -4.75 18.10 19.42
C ASN A 212 -6.22 17.67 19.45
N GLN A 213 -7.14 18.53 19.84
CA GLN A 213 -8.57 18.23 19.82
C GLN A 213 -9.05 17.93 18.41
N THR A 214 -8.77 18.79 17.45
CA THR A 214 -9.16 18.59 16.03
C THR A 214 -8.52 17.32 15.45
N LEU A 215 -7.29 17.03 15.82
CA LEU A 215 -6.60 15.81 15.40
C LEU A 215 -7.38 14.56 15.83
N TRP A 216 -7.77 14.50 17.12
CA TRP A 216 -8.54 13.39 17.66
C TRP A 216 -9.98 13.31 17.19
N ASP A 217 -10.63 14.45 16.97
CA ASP A 217 -12.05 14.49 16.58
C ASP A 217 -12.25 14.28 15.07
N THR A 218 -11.25 14.64 14.24
CA THR A 218 -11.43 14.69 12.78
C THR A 218 -10.49 13.76 12.03
N TYR A 219 -9.19 13.80 12.32
CA TYR A 219 -8.20 13.13 11.46
C TYR A 219 -7.83 11.72 11.90
N ILE A 220 -7.90 11.40 13.19
CA ILE A 220 -7.62 10.05 13.71
C ILE A 220 -8.75 9.04 13.44
N PRO A 221 -10.06 9.38 13.56
CA PRO A 221 -11.13 8.38 13.51
C PRO A 221 -11.14 7.48 12.25
N PRO A 222 -10.89 7.97 11.01
CA PRO A 222 -10.80 7.10 9.84
C PRO A 222 -9.68 6.05 9.95
N TYR A 223 -8.53 6.43 10.49
CA TYR A 223 -7.39 5.51 10.67
C TYR A 223 -7.67 4.48 11.76
N GLU A 224 -8.26 4.89 12.88
CA GLU A 224 -8.68 3.97 13.93
C GLU A 224 -9.66 2.92 13.38
N ALA A 225 -10.67 3.36 12.60
CA ALA A 225 -11.62 2.45 11.96
C ALA A 225 -10.92 1.49 10.99
N GLY A 226 -9.99 1.98 10.18
CA GLY A 226 -9.25 1.18 9.22
C GLY A 226 -8.32 0.15 9.88
N VAL A 227 -7.63 0.53 10.96
CA VAL A 227 -6.80 -0.40 11.75
C VAL A 227 -7.68 -1.47 12.41
N LYS A 228 -8.81 -1.11 12.99
CA LYS A 228 -9.78 -2.06 13.57
C LYS A 228 -10.36 -3.00 12.50
N ALA A 229 -10.47 -2.55 11.26
CA ALA A 229 -10.90 -3.39 10.14
C ALA A 229 -9.78 -4.32 9.61
N GLY A 230 -8.58 -4.24 10.16
CA GLY A 230 -7.47 -5.13 9.83
C GLY A 230 -6.64 -4.69 8.62
N ALA A 231 -6.55 -3.38 8.33
CA ALA A 231 -5.66 -2.89 7.27
C ALA A 231 -4.23 -3.41 7.47
N ALA A 232 -3.65 -3.98 6.42
CA ALA A 232 -2.34 -4.64 6.50
C ALA A 232 -1.19 -3.66 6.72
N THR A 233 -1.29 -2.46 6.15
CA THR A 233 -0.23 -1.46 6.18
C THR A 233 -0.78 -0.04 6.32
N LEU A 234 0.10 0.88 6.66
CA LEU A 234 -0.18 2.30 6.81
C LEU A 234 0.99 3.09 6.25
N MET A 235 0.70 4.15 5.50
CA MET A 235 1.70 5.05 4.91
C MET A 235 1.71 6.38 5.65
N SER A 236 2.88 6.82 6.10
CA SER A 236 3.05 8.14 6.72
C SER A 236 2.77 9.26 5.73
N SER A 237 2.35 10.42 6.26
CA SER A 237 2.07 11.62 5.46
C SER A 237 3.35 12.34 5.04
N PHE A 238 3.18 13.33 4.13
CA PHE A 238 4.27 14.16 3.63
C PHE A 238 4.47 15.47 4.41
N ASN A 239 3.47 15.83 5.22
CA ASN A 239 3.42 17.09 5.96
C ASN A 239 4.02 16.92 7.36
N ASP A 240 4.30 18.05 7.98
CA ASP A 240 4.39 18.11 9.43
C ASP A 240 3.05 18.53 10.04
N ILE A 241 2.88 18.29 11.33
CA ILE A 241 1.77 18.79 12.13
C ILE A 241 2.34 19.69 13.19
N SER A 242 2.05 20.99 13.08
CA SER A 242 2.50 22.00 14.07
C SER A 242 4.02 21.90 14.34
N GLY A 243 4.81 21.69 13.26
CA GLY A 243 6.26 21.55 13.29
C GLY A 243 6.79 20.15 13.67
N THR A 244 5.93 19.16 13.87
CA THR A 244 6.34 17.76 14.10
C THR A 244 6.18 16.98 12.80
N PRO A 245 7.27 16.43 12.21
CA PRO A 245 7.20 15.59 11.01
C PRO A 245 6.29 14.37 11.22
N GLY A 246 5.55 13.98 10.15
CA GLY A 246 4.65 12.83 10.14
C GLY A 246 5.37 11.48 10.03
#